data_39fb863ffaa4069b81df9813d00ac1f1
#
_entry.id   39fb863ffaa4069b81df9813d00ac1f1
#
_cell.length_a   1.000
_cell.length_b   1.000
_cell.length_c   1.000
_cell.angle_alpha   90.00
_cell.angle_beta   90.00
_cell.angle_gamma   90.00
#
_symmetry.space_group_name_H-M   'P 1'
#
loop_
_entity.id
_entity.type
_entity.pdbx_description
1 polymer ?
#
loop_
_entity_poly.entity_id
_entity_poly.type
_entity_poly.pdbx_seq_one_letter_code
_entity_poly.pdbx_strand_id
1 'polypeptide(L)'
;MRVDRRLRLKDKRVDAYIAGAAPFARPVLKELRRRVHAGIPGVQETIKWGVPYFQYKDALVGGMAAFKAHCAFGFWHPRMRAGDKSLEGMGRFGRIASVDDLPFLAQFTRLAGKARKLIDDGVKATRPKRAKKPPVKVPPDLAALLKKNAKARATFDGFSESKRREYVDWIMGAKRDQTRAQRLATTVAWLAEGKSLMWKYGRR
;
A
#
# COMPACT_ATOMS: atom_id res chain seq x y z
N MET A 1 -17.47 -18.80 30.86
CA MET A 1 -17.63 -17.32 30.82
C MET A 1 -16.90 -16.77 29.61
N ARG A 2 -17.59 -16.54 28.48
CA ARG A 2 -16.98 -15.93 27.29
C ARG A 2 -16.79 -14.46 27.57
N VAL A 3 -15.57 -14.03 27.85
CA VAL A 3 -15.22 -12.61 27.96
C VAL A 3 -15.55 -11.95 26.65
N ASP A 4 -16.48 -11.01 26.67
CA ASP A 4 -16.96 -10.26 25.51
C ASP A 4 -15.79 -9.50 24.86
N ARG A 5 -15.30 -10.04 23.72
CA ARG A 5 -14.18 -9.51 22.93
C ARG A 5 -14.50 -8.13 22.31
N ARG A 6 -15.75 -7.65 22.48
CA ARG A 6 -16.29 -6.46 21.80
C ARG A 6 -16.00 -5.14 22.50
N LEU A 7 -15.43 -5.14 23.73
CA LEU A 7 -15.31 -3.91 24.52
C LEU A 7 -13.88 -3.41 24.77
N ARG A 8 -12.85 -3.98 24.15
CA ARG A 8 -11.51 -3.39 24.30
C ARG A 8 -11.28 -2.33 23.23
N LEU A 9 -11.53 -1.07 23.57
CA LEU A 9 -11.24 0.09 22.72
C LEU A 9 -9.73 0.21 22.43
N LYS A 10 -8.87 -0.18 23.38
CA LYS A 10 -7.41 -0.15 23.29
C LYS A 10 -6.81 -1.55 23.17
N ASP A 11 -5.77 -1.69 22.35
CA ASP A 11 -5.06 -2.95 22.11
C ASP A 11 -3.63 -2.86 22.67
N LYS A 12 -3.24 -3.76 23.59
CA LYS A 12 -1.87 -3.83 24.15
C LYS A 12 -0.78 -3.95 23.09
N ARG A 13 -1.08 -4.53 21.93
CA ARG A 13 -0.14 -4.61 20.82
C ARG A 13 0.18 -3.23 20.23
N VAL A 14 -0.76 -2.29 20.31
CA VAL A 14 -0.52 -0.89 19.93
C VAL A 14 0.38 -0.21 20.97
N ASP A 15 0.23 -0.53 22.26
CA ASP A 15 1.14 -0.05 23.31
C ASP A 15 2.57 -0.54 23.02
N ALA A 16 2.74 -1.83 22.72
CA ALA A 16 4.02 -2.44 22.40
C ALA A 16 4.64 -1.83 21.13
N TYR A 17 3.83 -1.60 20.09
CA TYR A 17 4.29 -0.94 18.87
C TYR A 17 4.83 0.47 19.15
N ILE A 18 4.11 1.26 19.93
CA ILE A 18 4.54 2.62 20.30
C ILE A 18 5.82 2.59 21.15
N ALA A 19 5.91 1.66 22.11
CA ALA A 19 7.09 1.51 22.96
C ALA A 19 8.33 1.10 22.16
N GLY A 20 8.18 0.24 21.15
CA GLY A 20 9.27 -0.20 20.26
C GLY A 20 9.65 0.79 19.18
N ALA A 21 8.88 1.88 18.97
CA ALA A 21 9.19 2.89 17.99
C ALA A 21 10.39 3.77 18.39
N ALA A 22 11.02 4.41 17.41
CA ALA A 22 12.10 5.35 17.64
C ALA A 22 11.70 6.47 18.64
N PRO A 23 12.63 7.02 19.45
CA PRO A 23 12.30 8.01 20.48
C PRO A 23 11.46 9.18 19.98
N PHE A 24 11.78 9.76 18.81
CA PHE A 24 11.02 10.87 18.22
C PHE A 24 9.58 10.48 17.84
N ALA A 25 9.37 9.23 17.45
CA ALA A 25 8.07 8.75 16.95
C ALA A 25 7.08 8.49 18.09
N ARG A 26 7.56 8.12 19.27
CA ARG A 26 6.71 7.76 20.42
C ARG A 26 5.71 8.85 20.81
N PRO A 27 6.12 10.12 21.01
CA PRO A 27 5.17 11.20 21.32
C PRO A 27 4.20 11.45 20.18
N VAL A 28 4.64 11.41 18.93
CA VAL A 28 3.79 11.58 17.74
C VAL A 28 2.71 10.49 17.67
N LEU A 29 3.08 9.23 17.83
CA LEU A 29 2.14 8.11 17.79
C LEU A 29 1.14 8.15 18.96
N LYS A 30 1.59 8.53 20.16
CA LYS A 30 0.71 8.72 21.32
C LYS A 30 -0.32 9.81 21.06
N GLU A 31 0.09 10.94 20.49
CA GLU A 31 -0.80 12.05 20.19
C GLU A 31 -1.77 11.72 19.04
N LEU A 32 -1.31 11.06 17.99
CA LEU A 32 -2.19 10.56 16.93
C LEU A 32 -3.27 9.62 17.50
N ARG A 33 -2.87 8.66 18.34
CA ARG A 33 -3.78 7.73 19.02
C ARG A 33 -4.82 8.49 19.83
N ARG A 34 -4.39 9.46 20.65
CA ARG A 34 -5.26 10.28 21.47
C ARG A 34 -6.29 11.03 20.62
N ARG A 35 -5.85 11.65 19.51
CA ARG A 35 -6.71 12.41 18.59
C ARG A 35 -7.74 11.52 17.90
N VAL A 36 -7.37 10.30 17.50
CA VAL A 36 -8.31 9.36 16.89
C VAL A 36 -9.40 8.96 17.88
N HIS A 37 -9.04 8.61 19.12
CA HIS A 37 -10.03 8.26 20.16
C HIS A 37 -10.93 9.44 20.51
N ALA A 38 -10.38 10.66 20.57
CA ALA A 38 -11.17 11.87 20.84
C ALA A 38 -12.13 12.21 19.67
N GLY A 39 -11.67 12.03 18.42
CA GLY A 39 -12.46 12.35 17.23
C GLY A 39 -13.49 11.30 16.83
N ILE A 40 -13.32 10.05 17.30
CA ILE A 40 -14.22 8.92 16.96
C ILE A 40 -14.52 8.13 18.24
N PRO A 41 -15.50 8.55 19.04
CA PRO A 41 -15.95 7.79 20.20
C PRO A 41 -16.35 6.37 19.82
N GLY A 42 -15.88 5.37 20.60
CA GLY A 42 -16.14 3.96 20.33
C GLY A 42 -15.20 3.31 19.29
N VAL A 43 -14.18 4.04 18.79
CA VAL A 43 -13.16 3.45 17.93
C VAL A 43 -12.35 2.38 18.65
N GLN A 44 -12.09 1.28 17.97
CA GLN A 44 -11.31 0.15 18.47
C GLN A 44 -9.94 0.11 17.77
N GLU A 45 -8.93 -0.32 18.49
CA GLU A 45 -7.58 -0.50 17.97
C GLU A 45 -7.35 -1.93 17.50
N THR A 46 -6.49 -2.08 16.51
CA THR A 46 -6.01 -3.38 16.01
C THR A 46 -4.64 -3.23 15.37
N ILE A 47 -3.94 -4.35 15.17
CA ILE A 47 -2.74 -4.38 14.33
C ILE A 47 -3.11 -5.04 12.99
N LYS A 48 -2.83 -4.35 11.89
CA LYS A 48 -2.92 -4.89 10.52
C LYS A 48 -1.63 -4.55 9.77
N TRP A 49 -1.12 -5.52 9.02
CA TRP A 49 0.12 -5.36 8.24
C TRP A 49 1.31 -4.85 9.07
N GLY A 50 1.38 -5.26 10.35
CA GLY A 50 2.46 -4.89 11.28
C GLY A 50 2.38 -3.50 11.89
N VAL A 51 1.32 -2.73 11.62
CA VAL A 51 1.15 -1.36 12.14
C VAL A 51 -0.22 -1.16 12.79
N PRO A 52 -0.37 -0.15 13.70
CA PRO A 52 -1.64 0.19 14.32
C PRO A 52 -2.69 0.69 13.31
N TYR A 53 -3.88 0.11 13.41
CA TYR A 53 -5.09 0.51 12.70
C TYR A 53 -6.22 0.77 13.67
N PHE A 54 -7.17 1.57 13.23
CA PHE A 54 -8.36 1.95 13.96
C PHE A 54 -9.60 1.47 13.21
N GLN A 55 -10.55 0.87 13.94
CA GLN A 55 -11.80 0.34 13.42
C GLN A 55 -12.99 0.96 14.15
N TYR A 56 -14.07 1.21 13.42
CA TYR A 56 -15.33 1.67 13.96
C TYR A 56 -16.45 0.92 13.26
N LYS A 57 -17.35 0.29 14.01
CA LYS A 57 -18.43 -0.58 13.47
C LYS A 57 -17.89 -1.58 12.41
N ASP A 58 -16.80 -2.29 12.76
CA ASP A 58 -16.10 -3.26 11.91
C ASP A 58 -15.46 -2.72 10.62
N ALA A 59 -15.60 -1.42 10.34
CA ALA A 59 -14.96 -0.77 9.21
C ALA A 59 -13.63 -0.11 9.61
N LEU A 60 -12.63 -0.19 8.72
CA LEU A 60 -11.37 0.51 8.93
C LEU A 60 -11.55 2.02 8.80
N VAL A 61 -11.13 2.77 9.81
CA VAL A 61 -11.09 4.23 9.82
C VAL A 61 -9.80 4.76 9.23
N GLY A 62 -8.67 4.20 9.69
CA GLY A 62 -7.34 4.65 9.32
C GLY A 62 -6.26 3.89 10.06
N GLY A 63 -5.02 4.27 9.83
CA GLY A 63 -3.87 3.70 10.50
C GLY A 63 -2.72 4.68 10.64
N MET A 64 -1.80 4.38 11.55
CA MET A 64 -0.58 5.14 11.77
C MET A 64 0.63 4.24 11.68
N ALA A 65 1.77 4.79 11.22
CA ALA A 65 3.01 4.05 11.13
C ALA A 65 4.20 4.94 11.47
N ALA A 66 5.23 4.35 12.07
CA ALA A 66 6.54 4.95 12.24
C ALA A 66 7.50 4.42 11.17
N PHE A 67 8.27 5.30 10.58
CA PHE A 67 9.36 5.04 9.66
C PHE A 67 10.69 5.51 10.26
N LYS A 68 11.80 5.36 9.54
CA LYS A 68 13.14 5.72 10.04
C LYS A 68 13.25 7.18 10.51
N ALA A 69 12.60 8.14 9.84
CA ALA A 69 12.75 9.57 10.10
C ALA A 69 11.42 10.35 10.14
N HIS A 70 10.28 9.67 10.18
CA HIS A 70 8.96 10.30 10.28
C HIS A 70 7.89 9.29 10.67
N CYS A 71 6.75 9.80 11.12
CA CYS A 71 5.51 9.05 11.21
C CYS A 71 4.57 9.45 10.08
N ALA A 72 3.57 8.61 9.81
CA ALA A 72 2.49 8.93 8.91
C ALA A 72 1.14 8.50 9.51
N PHE A 73 0.07 9.20 9.14
CA PHE A 73 -1.30 8.82 9.45
C PHE A 73 -2.16 8.91 8.19
N GLY A 74 -2.96 7.89 7.92
CA GLY A 74 -3.86 7.87 6.77
C GLY A 74 -5.26 7.40 7.13
N PHE A 75 -6.28 8.11 6.62
CA PHE A 75 -7.64 7.61 6.65
C PHE A 75 -7.83 6.52 5.58
N TRP A 76 -8.60 5.48 5.92
CA TRP A 76 -8.78 4.33 5.04
C TRP A 76 -9.69 4.62 3.84
N HIS A 77 -10.78 5.36 4.06
CA HIS A 77 -11.80 5.57 3.05
C HIS A 77 -11.27 6.42 1.88
N PRO A 78 -11.48 6.02 0.60
CA PRO A 78 -10.95 6.74 -0.57
C PRO A 78 -11.36 8.21 -0.64
N ARG A 79 -12.59 8.55 -0.26
CA ARG A 79 -13.08 9.95 -0.19
C ARG A 79 -12.32 10.80 0.83
N MET A 80 -11.58 10.19 1.76
CA MET A 80 -10.74 10.90 2.71
C MET A 80 -9.31 11.14 2.20
N ARG A 81 -8.95 10.51 1.07
CA ARG A 81 -7.64 10.68 0.44
C ARG A 81 -7.59 11.86 -0.52
N ALA A 82 -8.76 12.38 -0.94
CA ALA A 82 -8.83 13.54 -1.82
C ALA A 82 -8.17 14.75 -1.16
N GLY A 83 -7.18 15.31 -1.79
CA GLY A 83 -6.41 16.46 -1.32
C GLY A 83 -5.13 16.64 -2.11
N ASP A 84 -4.10 17.00 -1.45
CA ASP A 84 -2.81 17.35 -2.02
C ASP A 84 -2.08 16.11 -2.58
N LYS A 85 -1.84 16.08 -3.88
CA LYS A 85 -1.07 15.03 -4.57
C LYS A 85 0.39 14.99 -4.10
N SER A 86 0.91 16.09 -3.56
CA SER A 86 2.28 16.17 -3.04
C SER A 86 2.49 15.26 -1.82
N LEU A 87 1.41 14.83 -1.16
CA LEU A 87 1.42 13.95 0.00
C LEU A 87 1.22 12.46 -0.34
N GLU A 88 1.24 12.09 -1.62
CA GLU A 88 1.11 10.69 -2.04
C GLU A 88 2.20 9.82 -1.41
N GLY A 89 1.78 8.73 -0.76
CA GLY A 89 2.68 7.81 -0.07
C GLY A 89 3.00 8.16 1.40
N MET A 90 2.76 9.41 1.84
CA MET A 90 3.07 9.86 3.21
C MET A 90 1.84 9.95 4.13
N GLY A 91 0.72 9.36 3.74
CA GLY A 91 -0.54 9.47 4.48
C GLY A 91 -1.24 10.81 4.23
N ARG A 92 -2.14 11.21 5.16
CA ARG A 92 -2.98 12.40 4.98
C ARG A 92 -2.27 13.71 5.27
N PHE A 93 -1.25 13.67 6.13
CA PHE A 93 -0.60 14.85 6.71
C PHE A 93 0.90 14.95 6.34
N GLY A 94 1.35 14.17 5.34
CA GLY A 94 2.74 14.14 4.93
C GLY A 94 3.66 13.50 5.97
N ARG A 95 4.89 13.97 6.01
CA ARG A 95 5.91 13.51 6.97
C ARG A 95 5.69 14.19 8.31
N ILE A 96 5.52 13.41 9.37
CA ILE A 96 5.32 13.90 10.73
C ILE A 96 6.57 13.50 11.54
N ALA A 97 7.49 14.41 11.77
CA ALA A 97 8.71 14.16 12.51
C ALA A 97 8.59 14.57 14.00
N SER A 98 7.67 15.50 14.29
CA SER A 98 7.38 15.97 15.64
C SER A 98 5.87 16.08 15.87
N VAL A 99 5.45 16.34 17.11
CA VAL A 99 4.04 16.61 17.45
C VAL A 99 3.56 17.92 16.80
N ASP A 100 4.46 18.86 16.56
CA ASP A 100 4.15 20.18 15.98
C ASP A 100 3.83 20.09 14.48
N ASP A 101 4.26 19.00 13.80
CA ASP A 101 3.90 18.73 12.41
C ASP A 101 2.46 18.22 12.24
N LEU A 102 1.78 17.94 13.36
CA LEU A 102 0.40 17.49 13.31
C LEU A 102 -0.53 18.66 12.95
N PRO A 103 -1.60 18.41 12.17
CA PRO A 103 -2.57 19.45 11.88
C PRO A 103 -3.21 19.96 13.18
N PHE A 104 -3.76 21.17 13.17
CA PHE A 104 -4.51 21.68 14.32
C PHE A 104 -5.58 20.67 14.76
N LEU A 105 -5.77 20.55 16.09
CA LEU A 105 -6.70 19.57 16.67
C LEU A 105 -8.10 19.67 16.07
N ALA A 106 -8.61 20.90 15.87
CA ALA A 106 -9.91 21.12 15.24
C ALA A 106 -10.00 20.56 13.82
N GLN A 107 -8.93 20.69 13.01
CA GLN A 107 -8.87 20.12 11.68
C GLN A 107 -8.86 18.59 11.72
N PHE A 108 -8.06 17.99 12.61
CA PHE A 108 -8.01 16.54 12.78
C PHE A 108 -9.38 16.00 13.20
N THR A 109 -10.01 16.61 14.21
CA THR A 109 -11.34 16.22 14.72
C THR A 109 -12.41 16.30 13.64
N ARG A 110 -12.42 17.37 12.84
CA ARG A 110 -13.33 17.50 11.69
C ARG A 110 -13.14 16.37 10.67
N LEU A 111 -11.90 16.01 10.36
CA LEU A 111 -11.59 14.90 9.42
C LEU A 111 -11.98 13.55 10.01
N ALA A 112 -11.71 13.32 11.29
CA ALA A 112 -12.11 12.12 12.00
C ALA A 112 -13.63 11.96 12.02
N GLY A 113 -14.37 13.04 12.31
CA GLY A 113 -15.83 13.07 12.25
C GLY A 113 -16.37 12.80 10.84
N LYS A 114 -15.73 13.34 9.79
CA LYS A 114 -16.09 13.01 8.40
C LYS A 114 -15.86 11.55 8.07
N ALA A 115 -14.75 10.96 8.53
CA ALA A 115 -14.47 9.54 8.33
C ALA A 115 -15.49 8.65 9.05
N ARG A 116 -15.85 9.00 10.30
CA ARG A 116 -16.91 8.35 11.06
C ARG A 116 -18.24 8.43 10.33
N LYS A 117 -18.65 9.64 9.89
CA LYS A 117 -19.92 9.83 9.17
C LYS A 117 -20.02 8.98 7.91
N LEU A 118 -18.93 8.82 7.13
CA LEU A 118 -18.95 7.95 5.96
C LEU A 118 -19.26 6.49 6.33
N ILE A 119 -18.83 6.04 7.51
CA ILE A 119 -19.11 4.69 8.01
C ILE A 119 -20.55 4.62 8.52
N ASP A 120 -21.01 5.61 9.27
CA ASP A 120 -22.38 5.69 9.79
C ASP A 120 -23.42 5.73 8.65
N ASP A 121 -23.13 6.44 7.58
CA ASP A 121 -23.95 6.52 6.35
C ASP A 121 -23.83 5.25 5.48
N GLY A 122 -23.07 4.22 5.89
CA GLY A 122 -22.89 2.98 5.13
C GLY A 122 -22.17 3.13 3.80
N VAL A 123 -21.44 4.24 3.59
CA VAL A 123 -20.72 4.50 2.34
C VAL A 123 -19.55 3.53 2.20
N LYS A 124 -19.66 2.59 1.28
CA LYS A 124 -18.62 1.58 1.04
C LYS A 124 -17.31 2.21 0.53
N ALA A 125 -16.20 1.78 1.12
CA ALA A 125 -14.84 2.18 0.70
C ALA A 125 -14.46 1.51 -0.63
N THR A 126 -15.22 1.72 -1.69
CA THR A 126 -14.91 1.18 -3.01
C THR A 126 -13.75 1.95 -3.64
N ARG A 127 -12.67 1.25 -3.96
CA ARG A 127 -11.64 1.85 -4.82
C ARG A 127 -12.21 1.98 -6.23
N PRO A 128 -12.04 3.13 -6.90
CA PRO A 128 -12.36 3.19 -8.32
C PRO A 128 -11.60 2.06 -9.04
N LYS A 129 -12.31 1.29 -9.86
CA LYS A 129 -11.67 0.27 -10.69
C LYS A 129 -10.61 1.00 -11.54
N ARG A 130 -9.35 0.61 -11.41
CA ARG A 130 -8.31 1.12 -12.31
C ARG A 130 -8.75 0.79 -13.73
N ALA A 131 -8.70 1.78 -14.61
CA ALA A 131 -8.90 1.54 -16.04
C ALA A 131 -7.99 0.38 -16.48
N LYS A 132 -8.53 -0.54 -17.25
CA LYS A 132 -7.73 -1.62 -17.83
C LYS A 132 -6.61 -0.96 -18.64
N LYS A 133 -5.37 -1.33 -18.34
CA LYS A 133 -4.25 -0.88 -19.17
C LYS A 133 -4.44 -1.41 -20.59
N PRO A 134 -4.04 -0.66 -21.63
CA PRO A 134 -4.12 -1.15 -23.00
C PRO A 134 -3.33 -2.46 -23.15
N PRO A 135 -3.65 -3.30 -24.14
CA PRO A 135 -2.92 -4.54 -24.40
C PRO A 135 -1.42 -4.33 -24.49
N VAL A 136 -0.66 -5.33 -24.08
CA VAL A 136 0.82 -5.26 -24.12
C VAL A 136 1.28 -5.29 -25.58
N LYS A 137 1.94 -4.22 -26.02
CA LYS A 137 2.62 -4.21 -27.31
C LYS A 137 3.99 -4.86 -27.15
N VAL A 138 4.17 -6.03 -27.78
CA VAL A 138 5.44 -6.76 -27.75
C VAL A 138 6.43 -6.08 -28.70
N PRO A 139 7.62 -5.68 -28.25
CA PRO A 139 8.63 -5.07 -29.10
C PRO A 139 9.09 -6.02 -30.23
N PRO A 140 9.42 -5.51 -31.43
CA PRO A 140 9.78 -6.35 -32.58
C PRO A 140 10.95 -7.29 -32.33
N ASP A 141 11.96 -6.84 -31.60
CA ASP A 141 13.15 -7.63 -31.24
C ASP A 141 12.78 -8.80 -30.31
N LEU A 142 11.94 -8.59 -29.31
CA LEU A 142 11.42 -9.67 -28.47
C LEU A 142 10.54 -10.63 -29.29
N ALA A 143 9.66 -10.12 -30.13
CA ALA A 143 8.81 -10.94 -30.98
C ALA A 143 9.62 -11.84 -31.91
N ALA A 144 10.73 -11.32 -32.50
CA ALA A 144 11.62 -12.11 -33.35
C ALA A 144 12.31 -13.23 -32.57
N LEU A 145 12.75 -12.97 -31.33
CA LEU A 145 13.38 -13.99 -30.48
C LEU A 145 12.39 -15.06 -30.01
N LEU A 146 11.16 -14.67 -29.69
CA LEU A 146 10.11 -15.63 -29.33
C LEU A 146 9.71 -16.53 -30.51
N LYS A 147 9.76 -16.03 -31.74
CA LYS A 147 9.56 -16.86 -32.95
C LYS A 147 10.60 -17.98 -33.07
N LYS A 148 11.85 -17.72 -32.64
CA LYS A 148 12.96 -18.67 -32.70
C LYS A 148 12.98 -19.67 -31.54
N ASN A 149 12.20 -19.44 -30.48
CA ASN A 149 12.16 -20.30 -29.31
C ASN A 149 10.72 -20.65 -28.90
N ALA A 150 10.27 -21.82 -29.36
CA ALA A 150 8.89 -22.29 -29.16
C ALA A 150 8.53 -22.43 -27.66
N LYS A 151 9.45 -22.89 -26.80
CA LYS A 151 9.22 -23.02 -25.34
C LYS A 151 9.02 -21.65 -24.69
N ALA A 152 9.90 -20.70 -24.98
CA ALA A 152 9.79 -19.33 -24.47
C ALA A 152 8.50 -18.65 -24.95
N ARG A 153 8.12 -18.84 -26.20
CA ARG A 153 6.88 -18.32 -26.77
C ARG A 153 5.67 -18.89 -26.07
N ALA A 154 5.58 -20.22 -25.90
CA ALA A 154 4.46 -20.86 -25.23
C ALA A 154 4.27 -20.34 -23.80
N THR A 155 5.38 -20.19 -23.05
CA THR A 155 5.34 -19.61 -21.71
C THR A 155 4.86 -18.16 -21.72
N PHE A 156 5.39 -17.34 -22.63
CA PHE A 156 5.01 -15.93 -22.74
C PHE A 156 3.53 -15.77 -23.08
N ASP A 157 3.02 -16.55 -24.05
CA ASP A 157 1.62 -16.51 -24.46
C ASP A 157 0.68 -17.03 -23.37
N GLY A 158 1.11 -18.00 -22.56
CA GLY A 158 0.38 -18.52 -21.41
C GLY A 158 0.36 -17.60 -20.18
N PHE A 159 1.19 -16.56 -20.15
CA PHE A 159 1.20 -15.62 -19.03
C PHE A 159 0.03 -14.63 -19.10
N SER A 160 -0.44 -14.20 -17.91
CA SER A 160 -1.37 -13.07 -17.80
C SER A 160 -0.76 -11.80 -18.40
N GLU A 161 -1.61 -10.88 -18.87
CA GLU A 161 -1.15 -9.58 -19.40
C GLU A 161 -0.22 -8.83 -18.44
N SER A 162 -0.44 -8.94 -17.12
CA SER A 162 0.44 -8.32 -16.12
C SER A 162 1.85 -8.87 -16.19
N LYS A 163 2.01 -10.21 -16.22
CA LYS A 163 3.33 -10.85 -16.29
C LYS A 163 4.04 -10.58 -17.63
N ARG A 164 3.29 -10.56 -18.74
CA ARG A 164 3.85 -10.18 -20.04
C ARG A 164 4.35 -8.73 -20.03
N ARG A 165 3.57 -7.83 -19.43
CA ARG A 165 3.92 -6.42 -19.29
C ARG A 165 5.19 -6.23 -18.48
N GLU A 166 5.37 -6.96 -17.38
CA GLU A 166 6.59 -6.86 -16.55
C GLU A 166 7.86 -7.10 -17.40
N TYR A 167 7.86 -8.14 -18.23
CA TYR A 167 8.98 -8.40 -19.14
C TYR A 167 9.19 -7.30 -20.18
N VAL A 168 8.10 -6.86 -20.81
CA VAL A 168 8.16 -5.79 -21.81
C VAL A 168 8.66 -4.49 -21.20
N ASP A 169 8.10 -4.07 -20.06
CA ASP A 169 8.51 -2.84 -19.36
C ASP A 169 9.98 -2.92 -18.92
N TRP A 170 10.45 -4.10 -18.47
CA TRP A 170 11.85 -4.31 -18.10
C TRP A 170 12.79 -4.17 -19.29
N ILE A 171 12.46 -4.74 -20.44
CA ILE A 171 13.23 -4.61 -21.69
C ILE A 171 13.24 -3.17 -22.16
N MET A 172 12.05 -2.53 -22.21
CA MET A 172 11.90 -1.15 -22.69
C MET A 172 12.57 -0.13 -21.76
N GLY A 173 12.70 -0.42 -20.47
CA GLY A 173 13.42 0.41 -19.51
C GLY A 173 14.96 0.38 -19.65
N ALA A 174 15.52 -0.37 -20.58
CA ALA A 174 16.95 -0.35 -20.87
C ALA A 174 17.35 0.94 -21.61
N LYS A 175 18.28 1.69 -21.02
CA LYS A 175 18.77 2.95 -21.61
C LYS A 175 19.92 2.74 -22.62
N ARG A 176 20.62 1.59 -22.54
CA ARG A 176 21.76 1.26 -23.41
C ARG A 176 21.43 0.00 -24.20
N ASP A 177 21.85 -0.05 -25.47
CA ASP A 177 21.61 -1.19 -26.37
C ASP A 177 22.19 -2.50 -25.83
N GLN A 178 23.38 -2.46 -25.23
CA GLN A 178 23.98 -3.62 -24.58
C GLN A 178 23.11 -4.16 -23.43
N THR A 179 22.56 -3.28 -22.60
CA THR A 179 21.65 -3.66 -21.51
C THR A 179 20.35 -4.25 -22.07
N ARG A 180 19.86 -3.68 -23.17
CA ARG A 180 18.66 -4.18 -23.86
C ARG A 180 18.88 -5.59 -24.40
N ALA A 181 19.99 -5.79 -25.10
CA ALA A 181 20.37 -7.11 -25.63
C ALA A 181 20.50 -8.17 -24.53
N GLN A 182 21.14 -7.81 -23.42
CA GLN A 182 21.26 -8.71 -22.26
C GLN A 182 19.90 -9.03 -21.64
N ARG A 183 19.00 -8.05 -21.51
CA ARG A 183 17.65 -8.27 -20.98
C ARG A 183 16.82 -9.15 -21.90
N LEU A 184 16.93 -8.98 -23.20
CA LEU A 184 16.28 -9.85 -24.20
C LEU A 184 16.76 -11.31 -24.08
N ALA A 185 18.07 -11.53 -24.03
CA ALA A 185 18.65 -12.88 -23.87
C ALA A 185 18.17 -13.54 -22.57
N THR A 186 18.23 -12.79 -21.45
CA THR A 186 17.75 -13.25 -20.14
C THR A 186 16.25 -13.57 -20.17
N THR A 187 15.45 -12.73 -20.83
CA THR A 187 14.00 -12.96 -20.97
C THR A 187 13.71 -14.28 -21.66
N VAL A 188 14.37 -14.55 -22.80
CA VAL A 188 14.15 -15.79 -23.56
C VAL A 188 14.58 -17.01 -22.75
N ALA A 189 15.73 -16.94 -22.06
CA ALA A 189 16.21 -18.02 -21.20
C ALA A 189 15.21 -18.32 -20.05
N TRP A 190 14.78 -17.32 -19.33
CA TRP A 190 13.82 -17.51 -18.23
C TRP A 190 12.45 -17.97 -18.70
N LEU A 191 11.96 -17.46 -19.82
CA LEU A 191 10.71 -17.93 -20.41
C LEU A 191 10.81 -19.37 -20.87
N ALA A 192 11.94 -19.82 -21.44
CA ALA A 192 12.16 -21.21 -21.82
C ALA A 192 12.14 -22.17 -20.61
N GLU A 193 12.46 -21.66 -19.42
CA GLU A 193 12.37 -22.38 -18.15
C GLU A 193 11.02 -22.20 -17.43
N GLY A 194 10.02 -21.53 -18.04
CA GLY A 194 8.71 -21.28 -17.45
C GLY A 194 8.69 -20.22 -16.34
N LYS A 195 9.76 -19.44 -16.18
CA LYS A 195 9.93 -18.48 -15.08
C LYS A 195 9.26 -17.13 -15.39
N SER A 196 8.64 -16.51 -14.38
CA SER A 196 8.20 -15.11 -14.43
C SER A 196 9.36 -14.17 -14.10
N LEU A 197 9.31 -12.88 -14.47
CA LEU A 197 10.39 -11.91 -14.19
C LEU A 197 10.75 -11.87 -12.68
N MET A 198 9.74 -11.94 -11.82
CA MET A 198 9.90 -11.90 -10.36
C MET A 198 9.99 -13.29 -9.71
N TRP A 199 10.40 -14.33 -10.45
CA TRP A 199 10.41 -15.71 -9.94
C TRP A 199 11.23 -15.91 -8.66
N LYS A 200 12.31 -15.13 -8.47
CA LYS A 200 13.14 -15.18 -7.25
C LYS A 200 12.42 -14.71 -5.98
N TYR A 201 11.38 -13.90 -6.13
CA TYR A 201 10.62 -13.28 -5.04
C TYR A 201 9.22 -13.89 -4.88
N GLY A 202 8.86 -14.87 -5.72
CA GLY A 202 7.61 -15.62 -5.59
C GLY A 202 7.63 -16.48 -4.32
N ARG A 203 6.55 -16.46 -3.54
CA ARG A 203 6.38 -17.41 -2.43
C ARG A 203 6.43 -18.83 -3.02
N ARG A 204 7.30 -19.67 -2.44
CA ARG A 204 7.28 -21.13 -2.62
C ARG A 204 5.98 -21.67 -2.04
#